data_8e0f66e74e6d4644d678a78a0d93be89
#
_entry.id   8e0f66e74e6d4644d678a78a0d93be89
#
_cell.length_a   1.000
_cell.length_b   1.000
_cell.length_c   1.000
_cell.angle_alpha   90.00
_cell.angle_beta   90.00
_cell.angle_gamma   90.00
#
_symmetry.space_group_name_H-M   'P 1'
#
loop_
_entity.id
_entity.type
_entity.pdbx_description
1 polymer ?
#
loop_
_entity_poly.entity_id
_entity_poly.type
_entity_poly.pdbx_seq_one_letter_code
_entity_poly.pdbx_strand_id
1 'polypeptide(L)'
;MKKTLIMLLSLLAFTLNASAQVEIPKDTPQLEFVMQLKVTLGEAYSCGETQHGRRTIIPITGGTFEGPDIKGTIVNGGADYQIANSAGRTELEAIYCIKTDDGVYIHIRNRGIINGGKDEKGNPTFYFRCAPQFEAPSDSKYAWLNNSLFLCAPTFSQGFQGIALNVWRVK
;
A
#
# COMPACT_ATOMS: atom_id res chain seq x y z
N MET A 1 -71.96 -22.22 -42.92
CA MET A 1 -71.05 -21.09 -42.68
C MET A 1 -70.32 -21.36 -41.41
N LYS A 2 -69.07 -21.91 -41.51
CA LYS A 2 -68.24 -22.21 -40.34
C LYS A 2 -67.14 -21.15 -40.26
N LYS A 3 -67.13 -20.35 -39.19
CA LYS A 3 -66.09 -19.35 -38.92
C LYS A 3 -64.90 -20.04 -38.20
N THR A 4 -63.78 -20.11 -38.86
CA THR A 4 -62.54 -20.66 -38.30
C THR A 4 -61.85 -19.52 -37.55
N LEU A 5 -61.73 -19.65 -36.24
CA LEU A 5 -61.01 -18.73 -35.37
C LEU A 5 -59.49 -19.11 -35.34
N ILE A 6 -58.63 -18.31 -35.94
CA ILE A 6 -57.18 -18.49 -35.90
C ILE A 6 -56.71 -17.84 -34.62
N MET A 7 -56.22 -18.66 -33.70
CA MET A 7 -55.62 -18.25 -32.44
C MET A 7 -54.12 -18.03 -32.68
N LEU A 8 -53.70 -16.75 -32.71
CA LEU A 8 -52.28 -16.36 -32.83
C LEU A 8 -51.61 -16.53 -31.47
N LEU A 9 -50.80 -17.57 -31.31
CA LEU A 9 -49.95 -17.78 -30.12
C LEU A 9 -48.68 -16.94 -30.27
N SER A 10 -48.62 -15.77 -29.62
CA SER A 10 -47.39 -14.96 -29.53
C SER A 10 -46.45 -15.59 -28.52
N LEU A 11 -45.40 -16.24 -29.03
CA LEU A 11 -44.28 -16.75 -28.23
C LEU A 11 -43.42 -15.58 -27.75
N LEU A 12 -43.60 -15.14 -26.51
CA LEU A 12 -42.73 -14.16 -25.87
C LEU A 12 -41.44 -14.84 -25.48
N ALA A 13 -40.40 -14.69 -26.32
CA ALA A 13 -39.06 -15.16 -26.01
C ALA A 13 -38.47 -14.26 -24.92
N PHE A 14 -38.51 -14.71 -23.67
CA PHE A 14 -37.70 -14.13 -22.58
C PHE A 14 -36.25 -14.48 -22.85
N THR A 15 -35.49 -13.54 -23.38
CA THR A 15 -34.01 -13.64 -23.37
C THR A 15 -33.52 -13.45 -21.92
N LEU A 16 -33.28 -14.55 -21.23
CA LEU A 16 -32.52 -14.57 -19.98
C LEU A 16 -31.11 -14.09 -20.29
N ASN A 17 -30.84 -12.82 -20.02
CA ASN A 17 -29.46 -12.33 -19.91
C ASN A 17 -28.85 -13.02 -18.71
N ALA A 18 -28.26 -14.20 -18.90
CA ALA A 18 -27.37 -14.81 -17.95
C ALA A 18 -26.10 -13.96 -17.92
N SER A 19 -26.05 -12.96 -17.02
CA SER A 19 -24.77 -12.35 -16.66
C SER A 19 -23.88 -13.48 -16.15
N ALA A 20 -22.81 -13.77 -16.89
CA ALA A 20 -21.80 -14.70 -16.42
C ALA A 20 -21.23 -14.14 -15.11
N GLN A 21 -21.66 -14.71 -13.98
CA GLN A 21 -21.14 -14.35 -12.67
C GLN A 21 -19.68 -14.84 -12.63
N VAL A 22 -18.73 -13.89 -12.60
CA VAL A 22 -17.32 -14.23 -12.45
C VAL A 22 -17.14 -14.97 -11.12
N GLU A 23 -16.70 -16.22 -11.18
CA GLU A 23 -16.41 -17.00 -10.00
C GLU A 23 -15.14 -16.43 -9.32
N ILE A 24 -15.24 -16.11 -8.04
CA ILE A 24 -14.10 -15.63 -7.26
C ILE A 24 -13.10 -16.79 -7.13
N PRO A 25 -11.84 -16.60 -7.58
CA PRO A 25 -10.84 -17.67 -7.46
C PRO A 25 -10.67 -18.12 -6.01
N LYS A 26 -10.53 -19.44 -5.81
CA LYS A 26 -10.30 -20.01 -4.46
C LYS A 26 -8.89 -19.72 -3.95
N ASP A 27 -7.95 -19.48 -4.88
CA ASP A 27 -6.57 -19.14 -4.57
C ASP A 27 -6.45 -17.64 -4.34
N THR A 28 -6.75 -17.24 -3.11
CA THR A 28 -6.66 -15.83 -2.67
C THR A 28 -5.29 -15.59 -2.02
N PRO A 29 -4.53 -14.56 -2.43
CA PRO A 29 -3.25 -14.22 -1.81
C PRO A 29 -3.38 -14.03 -0.30
N GLN A 30 -2.49 -14.64 0.44
CA GLN A 30 -2.41 -14.55 1.90
C GLN A 30 -1.37 -13.51 2.32
N LEU A 31 -1.56 -12.90 3.48
CA LEU A 31 -0.61 -11.94 4.05
C LEU A 31 0.06 -12.53 5.28
N GLU A 32 1.40 -12.59 5.23
CA GLU A 32 2.24 -13.02 6.34
C GLU A 32 2.93 -11.80 6.95
N PHE A 33 2.73 -11.57 8.26
CA PHE A 33 3.40 -10.47 8.96
C PHE A 33 4.91 -10.70 9.00
N VAL A 34 5.67 -9.67 8.60
CA VAL A 34 7.13 -9.74 8.52
C VAL A 34 7.80 -8.88 9.59
N MET A 35 7.40 -7.63 9.70
CA MET A 35 8.00 -6.70 10.66
C MET A 35 7.15 -5.45 10.87
N GLN A 36 7.38 -4.77 11.98
CA GLN A 36 6.98 -3.40 12.21
C GLN A 36 8.21 -2.51 12.25
N LEU A 37 8.21 -1.44 11.43
CA LEU A 37 9.23 -0.39 11.50
C LEU A 37 8.67 0.80 12.25
N LYS A 38 9.37 1.28 13.27
CA LYS A 38 9.10 2.53 14.00
C LYS A 38 10.07 3.58 13.50
N VAL A 39 9.65 4.33 12.49
CA VAL A 39 10.49 5.31 11.77
C VAL A 39 10.40 6.65 12.47
N THR A 40 11.53 7.20 12.92
CA THR A 40 11.61 8.57 13.43
C THR A 40 11.83 9.54 12.28
N LEU A 41 11.11 10.67 12.34
CA LEU A 41 11.07 11.65 11.29
C LEU A 41 11.65 12.98 11.76
N GLY A 42 12.37 13.66 10.88
CA GLY A 42 12.83 15.02 11.06
C GLY A 42 11.79 16.06 10.65
N GLU A 43 12.17 17.32 10.74
CA GLU A 43 11.35 18.44 10.28
C GLU A 43 11.14 18.37 8.76
N ALA A 44 9.87 18.38 8.36
CA ALA A 44 9.50 18.37 6.95
C ALA A 44 9.76 19.73 6.31
N TYR A 45 10.26 19.74 5.09
CA TYR A 45 10.42 20.96 4.30
C TYR A 45 9.78 20.84 2.92
N SER A 46 9.28 21.97 2.40
CA SER A 46 8.57 22.02 1.12
C SER A 46 9.41 22.71 0.06
N CYS A 47 9.49 22.11 -1.14
CA CYS A 47 10.01 22.78 -2.34
C CYS A 47 8.93 23.64 -3.05
N GLY A 48 7.74 23.73 -2.48
CA GLY A 48 6.61 24.47 -3.06
C GLY A 48 5.87 23.70 -4.16
N GLU A 49 5.09 24.46 -4.94
CA GLU A 49 4.37 23.92 -6.10
C GLU A 49 5.36 23.71 -7.26
N THR A 50 5.29 22.55 -7.86
CA THR A 50 6.10 22.15 -9.01
C THR A 50 5.20 21.70 -10.16
N GLN A 51 5.77 21.45 -11.34
CA GLN A 51 5.04 20.87 -12.48
C GLN A 51 4.37 19.49 -12.16
N HIS A 52 4.78 18.83 -11.07
CA HIS A 52 4.24 17.54 -10.65
C HIS A 52 3.29 17.65 -9.45
N GLY A 53 3.09 18.84 -8.89
CA GLY A 53 2.34 19.13 -7.68
C GLY A 53 3.22 19.66 -6.56
N ARG A 54 2.67 19.75 -5.35
CA ARG A 54 3.40 20.24 -4.17
C ARG A 54 4.40 19.18 -3.69
N ARG A 55 5.68 19.52 -3.75
CA ARG A 55 6.77 18.66 -3.28
C ARG A 55 7.07 18.92 -1.80
N THR A 56 7.00 17.86 -0.99
CA THR A 56 7.44 17.87 0.41
C THR A 56 8.46 16.76 0.63
N ILE A 57 9.49 17.03 1.44
CA ILE A 57 10.52 16.06 1.81
C ILE A 57 10.53 15.94 3.33
N ILE A 58 10.46 14.73 3.83
CA ILE A 58 10.45 14.41 5.26
C ILE A 58 11.69 13.57 5.55
N PRO A 59 12.72 14.12 6.22
CA PRO A 59 13.91 13.37 6.57
C PRO A 59 13.59 12.18 7.49
N ILE A 60 14.26 11.04 7.25
CA ILE A 60 14.24 9.88 8.12
C ILE A 60 15.49 9.95 9.00
N THR A 61 15.30 10.10 10.32
CA THR A 61 16.38 10.34 11.28
C THR A 61 16.79 9.08 12.02
N GLY A 62 16.10 7.96 11.80
CA GLY A 62 16.42 6.70 12.45
C GLY A 62 15.18 5.94 12.88
N GLY A 63 15.32 5.13 13.93
CA GLY A 63 14.26 4.31 14.48
C GLY A 63 14.66 2.86 14.67
N THR A 64 13.69 2.01 14.90
CA THR A 64 13.89 0.56 15.11
C THR A 64 12.91 -0.24 14.26
N PHE A 65 13.22 -1.50 14.05
CA PHE A 65 12.26 -2.44 13.46
C PHE A 65 12.37 -3.80 14.15
N GLU A 66 11.25 -4.50 14.21
CA GLU A 66 11.15 -5.81 14.84
C GLU A 66 10.05 -6.65 14.17
N GLY A 67 10.34 -7.93 14.00
CA GLY A 67 9.45 -8.96 13.50
C GLY A 67 9.84 -10.35 14.01
N PRO A 68 9.12 -11.40 13.62
CA PRO A 68 9.41 -12.76 14.08
C PRO A 68 10.84 -13.23 13.82
N ASP A 69 11.39 -12.91 12.64
CA ASP A 69 12.68 -13.42 12.18
C ASP A 69 13.69 -12.33 11.83
N ILE A 70 13.36 -11.07 12.09
CA ILE A 70 14.21 -9.91 11.72
C ILE A 70 14.00 -8.77 12.70
N LYS A 71 15.10 -8.14 13.13
CA LYS A 71 15.09 -6.94 13.97
C LYS A 71 16.35 -6.11 13.80
N GLY A 72 16.30 -4.86 14.25
CA GLY A 72 17.44 -3.95 14.17
C GLY A 72 17.05 -2.49 14.22
N THR A 73 17.85 -1.65 13.57
CA THR A 73 17.73 -0.19 13.57
C THR A 73 17.52 0.38 12.16
N ILE A 74 16.86 1.52 12.08
CA ILE A 74 16.74 2.29 10.86
C ILE A 74 17.92 3.25 10.79
N VAL A 75 18.60 3.26 9.65
CA VAL A 75 19.78 4.09 9.44
C VAL A 75 19.35 5.53 9.16
N ASN A 76 19.95 6.49 9.84
CA ASN A 76 19.76 7.91 9.55
C ASN A 76 20.33 8.26 8.17
N GLY A 77 19.65 9.13 7.41
CA GLY A 77 20.13 9.66 6.12
C GLY A 77 19.21 9.41 4.93
N GLY A 78 18.05 8.77 5.14
CA GLY A 78 17.00 8.66 4.13
C GLY A 78 15.95 9.78 4.21
N ALA A 79 15.00 9.75 3.30
CA ALA A 79 13.85 10.66 3.33
C ALA A 79 12.64 10.05 2.64
N ASP A 80 11.47 10.59 2.96
CA ASP A 80 10.23 10.39 2.24
C ASP A 80 9.97 11.60 1.32
N TYR A 81 9.89 11.34 0.02
CA TYR A 81 9.70 12.32 -1.04
C TYR A 81 8.26 12.31 -1.49
N GLN A 82 7.46 13.25 -0.99
CA GLN A 82 6.04 13.33 -1.24
C GLN A 82 5.69 14.29 -2.38
N ILE A 83 4.70 13.92 -3.18
CA ILE A 83 4.02 14.81 -4.14
C ILE A 83 2.53 14.80 -3.85
N ALA A 84 1.99 15.95 -3.48
CA ALA A 84 0.56 16.16 -3.29
C ALA A 84 -0.05 16.87 -4.49
N ASN A 85 -1.19 16.38 -4.98
CA ASN A 85 -1.96 17.06 -6.02
C ASN A 85 -3.09 17.91 -5.41
N SER A 86 -3.72 18.75 -6.25
CA SER A 86 -4.82 19.63 -5.84
C SER A 86 -6.10 18.90 -5.42
N ALA A 87 -6.24 17.61 -5.76
CA ALA A 87 -7.39 16.77 -5.38
C ALA A 87 -7.22 16.09 -4.00
N GLY A 88 -6.15 16.37 -3.26
CA GLY A 88 -5.90 15.83 -1.92
C GLY A 88 -5.23 14.46 -1.90
N ARG A 89 -4.82 13.92 -3.07
CA ARG A 89 -4.04 12.70 -3.15
C ARG A 89 -2.55 13.00 -3.05
N THR A 90 -1.84 12.28 -2.19
CA THR A 90 -0.38 12.35 -2.07
C THR A 90 0.23 11.02 -2.47
N GLU A 91 1.20 11.06 -3.37
CA GLU A 91 2.12 9.96 -3.62
C GLU A 91 3.36 10.16 -2.76
N LEU A 92 3.86 9.08 -2.19
CA LEU A 92 5.06 9.10 -1.38
C LEU A 92 6.07 8.04 -1.87
N GLU A 93 7.33 8.35 -1.69
CA GLU A 93 8.44 7.45 -1.97
C GLU A 93 9.51 7.65 -0.89
N ALA A 94 9.51 6.76 0.10
CA ALA A 94 10.54 6.75 1.14
C ALA A 94 11.72 5.87 0.71
N ILE A 95 12.93 6.43 0.74
CA ILE A 95 14.17 5.74 0.38
C ILE A 95 15.11 5.82 1.58
N TYR A 96 15.47 4.68 2.15
CA TYR A 96 16.33 4.59 3.33
C TYR A 96 16.92 3.18 3.48
N CYS A 97 17.80 3.00 4.49
CA CYS A 97 18.36 1.71 4.84
C CYS A 97 17.96 1.30 6.26
N ILE A 98 17.88 0.00 6.49
CA ILE A 98 17.85 -0.61 7.80
C ILE A 98 19.12 -1.42 8.02
N LYS A 99 19.51 -1.59 9.29
CA LYS A 99 20.63 -2.44 9.71
C LYS A 99 20.12 -3.45 10.71
N THR A 100 20.25 -4.72 10.40
CA THR A 100 19.87 -5.82 11.30
C THR A 100 20.82 -5.93 12.50
N ASP A 101 20.40 -6.56 13.58
CA ASP A 101 21.21 -6.76 14.78
C ASP A 101 22.50 -7.56 14.51
N ASP A 102 22.49 -8.41 13.48
CA ASP A 102 23.67 -9.15 13.01
C ASP A 102 24.48 -8.40 11.95
N GLY A 103 24.18 -7.08 11.75
CA GLY A 103 25.03 -6.16 11.01
C GLY A 103 24.76 -6.05 9.52
N VAL A 104 23.74 -6.72 8.97
CA VAL A 104 23.40 -6.67 7.55
C VAL A 104 22.64 -5.39 7.23
N TYR A 105 23.08 -4.66 6.21
CA TYR A 105 22.36 -3.50 5.68
C TYR A 105 21.40 -3.94 4.58
N ILE A 106 20.17 -3.42 4.64
CA ILE A 106 19.11 -3.70 3.66
C ILE A 106 18.55 -2.35 3.21
N HIS A 107 18.58 -2.09 1.91
CA HIS A 107 17.98 -0.90 1.32
C HIS A 107 16.49 -1.09 1.17
N ILE A 108 15.73 -0.01 1.42
CA ILE A 108 14.27 0.02 1.29
C ILE A 108 13.86 1.16 0.37
N ARG A 109 13.00 0.85 -0.57
CA ARG A 109 12.23 1.80 -1.37
C ARG A 109 10.76 1.55 -1.14
N ASN A 110 10.11 2.40 -0.37
CA ASN A 110 8.72 2.23 0.02
C ASN A 110 7.83 3.27 -0.68
N ARG A 111 7.06 2.83 -1.67
CA ARG A 111 6.10 3.66 -2.39
C ARG A 111 4.72 3.52 -1.80
N GLY A 112 3.98 4.63 -1.73
CA GLY A 112 2.65 4.60 -1.17
C GLY A 112 1.74 5.71 -1.67
N ILE A 113 0.50 5.61 -1.24
CA ILE A 113 -0.56 6.55 -1.56
C ILE A 113 -1.27 6.93 -0.27
N ILE A 114 -1.42 8.23 -0.06
CA ILE A 114 -2.35 8.81 0.90
C ILE A 114 -3.48 9.45 0.09
N ASN A 115 -4.71 9.13 0.43
CA ASN A 115 -5.88 9.72 -0.18
C ASN A 115 -6.94 10.00 0.88
N GLY A 116 -7.25 11.27 1.08
CA GLY A 116 -8.36 11.72 1.92
C GLY A 116 -9.57 12.04 1.05
N GLY A 117 -10.75 11.86 1.61
CA GLY A 117 -11.99 12.14 0.87
C GLY A 117 -13.21 12.08 1.78
N LYS A 118 -14.35 11.87 1.16
CA LYS A 118 -15.62 11.59 1.84
C LYS A 118 -16.27 10.37 1.23
N ASP A 119 -16.94 9.58 2.05
CA ASP A 119 -17.79 8.48 1.59
C ASP A 119 -19.12 9.01 1.00
N GLU A 120 -19.97 8.11 0.53
CA GLU A 120 -21.30 8.44 -0.05
C GLU A 120 -22.23 9.15 0.96
N LYS A 121 -21.94 9.02 2.26
CA LYS A 121 -22.70 9.66 3.35
C LYS A 121 -22.09 10.99 3.79
N GLY A 122 -20.97 11.41 3.17
CA GLY A 122 -20.26 12.64 3.49
C GLY A 122 -19.29 12.53 4.67
N ASN A 123 -19.06 11.34 5.24
CA ASN A 123 -18.09 11.15 6.32
C ASN A 123 -16.66 11.20 5.79
N PRO A 124 -15.70 11.75 6.56
CA PRO A 124 -14.30 11.74 6.17
C PRO A 124 -13.77 10.32 5.98
N THR A 125 -13.03 10.10 4.88
CA THR A 125 -12.30 8.86 4.62
C THR A 125 -10.80 9.13 4.60
N PHE A 126 -10.03 8.12 4.99
CA PHE A 126 -8.58 8.19 4.97
C PHE A 126 -8.02 6.84 4.51
N TYR A 127 -7.25 6.88 3.43
CA TYR A 127 -6.54 5.72 2.90
C TYR A 127 -5.04 5.99 2.92
N PHE A 128 -4.27 5.10 3.54
CA PHE A 128 -2.82 5.14 3.52
C PHE A 128 -2.28 3.71 3.43
N ARG A 129 -1.70 3.36 2.26
CA ARG A 129 -1.07 2.06 2.02
C ARG A 129 0.20 2.24 1.22
N CYS A 130 1.17 1.36 1.48
CA CYS A 130 2.44 1.36 0.79
C CYS A 130 2.81 -0.05 0.32
N ALA A 131 3.77 -0.10 -0.60
CA ALA A 131 4.33 -1.33 -1.16
C ALA A 131 5.87 -1.24 -1.11
N PRO A 132 6.50 -1.63 0.00
CA PRO A 132 7.95 -1.59 0.13
C PRO A 132 8.62 -2.64 -0.75
N GLN A 133 9.76 -2.25 -1.31
CA GLN A 133 10.72 -3.12 -1.99
C GLN A 133 12.00 -3.13 -1.16
N PHE A 134 12.62 -4.29 -1.05
CA PHE A 134 13.83 -4.50 -0.28
C PHE A 134 14.97 -4.94 -1.19
N GLU A 135 16.19 -4.47 -0.88
CA GLU A 135 17.42 -4.93 -1.50
C GLU A 135 18.36 -5.39 -0.38
N ALA A 136 18.36 -6.69 -0.12
CA ALA A 136 19.27 -7.35 0.83
C ALA A 136 20.46 -7.97 0.07
N PRO A 137 21.64 -8.10 0.69
CA PRO A 137 22.75 -8.82 0.07
C PRO A 137 22.34 -10.24 -0.30
N SER A 138 22.71 -10.67 -1.52
CA SER A 138 22.27 -11.95 -2.09
C SER A 138 22.81 -13.19 -1.35
N ASP A 139 23.91 -13.03 -0.62
CA ASP A 139 24.55 -14.04 0.22
C ASP A 139 24.09 -14.03 1.68
N SER A 140 23.18 -13.10 2.05
CA SER A 140 22.63 -13.01 3.40
C SER A 140 21.42 -13.91 3.59
N LYS A 141 21.13 -14.27 4.85
CA LYS A 141 19.88 -14.98 5.20
C LYS A 141 18.61 -14.17 4.90
N TYR A 142 18.75 -12.88 4.58
CA TYR A 142 17.67 -11.97 4.24
C TYR A 142 17.41 -11.85 2.72
N ALA A 143 18.18 -12.57 1.89
CA ALA A 143 18.03 -12.53 0.41
C ALA A 143 16.62 -12.87 -0.09
N TRP A 144 15.82 -13.57 0.70
CA TRP A 144 14.41 -13.87 0.39
C TRP A 144 13.55 -12.60 0.26
N LEU A 145 13.92 -11.48 0.91
CA LEU A 145 13.25 -10.20 0.77
C LEU A 145 13.28 -9.68 -0.67
N ASN A 146 14.35 -9.99 -1.42
CA ASN A 146 14.50 -9.56 -2.81
C ASN A 146 13.51 -10.23 -3.77
N ASN A 147 12.95 -11.37 -3.37
CA ASN A 147 12.13 -12.24 -4.21
C ASN A 147 10.68 -12.33 -3.74
N SER A 148 10.19 -11.29 -3.08
CA SER A 148 8.83 -11.26 -2.52
C SER A 148 8.17 -9.91 -2.76
N LEU A 149 6.85 -9.90 -2.85
CA LEU A 149 6.05 -8.68 -2.82
C LEU A 149 5.59 -8.40 -1.40
N PHE A 150 5.51 -7.10 -1.06
CA PHE A 150 5.11 -6.67 0.26
C PHE A 150 4.05 -5.59 0.19
N LEU A 151 3.19 -5.59 1.22
CA LEU A 151 2.25 -4.52 1.50
C LEU A 151 2.56 -3.92 2.87
N CYS A 152 2.28 -2.64 3.01
CA CYS A 152 2.52 -1.92 4.26
C CYS A 152 1.30 -1.07 4.64
N ALA A 153 0.92 -1.14 5.91
CA ALA A 153 -0.10 -0.29 6.50
C ALA A 153 0.52 0.60 7.59
N PRO A 154 0.64 1.90 7.31
CA PRO A 154 1.10 2.86 8.29
C PRO A 154 0.10 3.07 9.42
N THR A 155 0.60 3.29 10.64
CA THR A 155 -0.17 3.66 11.81
C THR A 155 0.51 4.80 12.56
N PHE A 156 -0.29 5.66 13.19
CA PHE A 156 0.20 6.76 14.03
C PHE A 156 -0.09 6.43 15.49
N SER A 157 0.90 6.58 16.35
CA SER A 157 0.76 6.37 17.79
C SER A 157 0.89 7.68 18.54
N GLN A 158 0.01 7.95 19.51
CA GLN A 158 0.16 9.12 20.37
C GLN A 158 1.50 9.08 21.12
N GLY A 159 2.19 10.23 21.16
CA GLY A 159 3.48 10.36 21.86
C GLY A 159 4.71 9.81 21.12
N PHE A 160 4.55 9.27 19.92
CA PHE A 160 5.67 8.87 19.05
C PHE A 160 5.88 9.89 17.94
N GLN A 161 7.03 10.55 17.89
CA GLN A 161 7.41 11.49 16.83
C GLN A 161 7.91 10.72 15.61
N GLY A 162 6.99 10.15 14.84
CA GLY A 162 7.29 9.32 13.70
C GLY A 162 6.06 8.54 13.23
N ILE A 163 6.34 7.46 12.51
CA ILE A 163 5.33 6.60 11.94
C ILE A 163 5.69 5.12 12.18
N ALA A 164 4.69 4.30 12.53
CA ALA A 164 4.86 2.87 12.59
C ALA A 164 4.34 2.23 11.29
N LEU A 165 5.16 1.40 10.68
CA LEU A 165 4.89 0.74 9.40
C LEU A 165 4.79 -0.76 9.63
N ASN A 166 3.59 -1.33 9.56
CA ASN A 166 3.40 -2.77 9.61
C ASN A 166 3.56 -3.35 8.20
N VAL A 167 4.44 -4.31 8.04
CA VAL A 167 4.82 -4.90 6.75
C VAL A 167 4.41 -6.36 6.69
N TRP A 168 3.73 -6.73 5.61
CA TRP A 168 3.33 -8.10 5.29
C TRP A 168 3.88 -8.51 3.94
N ARG A 169 4.31 -9.77 3.87
CA ARG A 169 4.62 -10.47 2.62
C ARG A 169 3.35 -11.00 1.99
N VAL A 170 3.23 -10.88 0.68
CA VAL A 170 2.17 -11.52 -0.11
C VAL A 170 2.62 -12.94 -0.45
N LYS A 171 1.81 -13.93 -0.11
CA LYS A 171 2.00 -15.36 -0.41
C LYS A 171 0.99 -15.87 -1.41
#